data_dc585cb226e3ff5e4b6bc0d20b653149
#
_entry.id   dc585cb226e3ff5e4b6bc0d20b653149
#
_cell.length_a   1.000
_cell.length_b   1.000
_cell.length_c   1.000
_cell.angle_alpha   90.00
_cell.angle_beta   90.00
_cell.angle_gamma   90.00
#
_symmetry.space_group_name_H-M   'P 1'
#
loop_
_entity.id
_entity.type
_entity.pdbx_description
1 polymer ?
#
loop_
_entity_poly.entity_id
_entity_poly.type
_entity_poly.pdbx_seq_one_letter_code
_entity_poly.pdbx_strand_id
1 'polypeptide(L)'
;PGDILNIRDMEQGLEQMKRVSSQSVTMKLLPGKAIGTSAIELSIKQEKPVHGSISIDNSGLESTGIYQGSFTTSFDQVFRANDTFTMSLSGDLSGSGSIKGTRATNLDYIIPHGKDTFSFSFSKSRYHQMIQSNPYDFTYSGKSTTIKAKWNHVWSRTQREKRAFDISRSEEH
;
A
#
# COMPACT_ATOMS: atom_id res chain seq x y z
N PRO A 1 -2.27 -23.10 -24.12
CA PRO A 1 -3.25 -23.52 -25.12
C PRO A 1 -3.44 -25.04 -25.01
N GLY A 2 -4.71 -25.49 -24.86
CA GLY A 2 -5.04 -26.92 -24.77
C GLY A 2 -5.36 -27.44 -23.37
N ASP A 3 -5.17 -26.65 -22.31
CA ASP A 3 -5.52 -27.04 -20.94
C ASP A 3 -6.99 -26.74 -20.63
N ILE A 4 -7.54 -27.48 -19.67
CA ILE A 4 -8.88 -27.24 -19.15
C ILE A 4 -8.90 -25.87 -18.47
N LEU A 5 -9.86 -25.03 -18.89
CA LEU A 5 -10.02 -23.68 -18.36
C LEU A 5 -10.36 -23.73 -16.87
N ASN A 6 -9.46 -23.20 -16.03
CA ASN A 6 -9.68 -23.05 -14.61
C ASN A 6 -10.15 -21.61 -14.30
N ILE A 7 -11.45 -21.45 -14.08
CA ILE A 7 -12.06 -20.15 -13.77
C ILE A 7 -11.41 -19.50 -12.53
N ARG A 8 -10.93 -20.30 -11.58
CA ARG A 8 -10.32 -19.82 -10.33
C ARG A 8 -8.98 -19.13 -10.51
N ASP A 9 -8.14 -19.70 -11.38
CA ASP A 9 -6.85 -19.09 -11.70
C ASP A 9 -7.05 -17.80 -12.49
N MET A 10 -8.11 -17.74 -13.30
CA MET A 10 -8.52 -16.53 -14.00
C MET A 10 -9.02 -15.45 -13.04
N GLU A 11 -9.88 -15.80 -12.08
CA GLU A 11 -10.35 -14.87 -11.04
C GLU A 11 -9.18 -14.33 -10.21
N GLN A 12 -8.20 -15.18 -9.88
CA GLN A 12 -7.00 -14.77 -9.16
C GLN A 12 -6.17 -13.78 -9.97
N GLY A 13 -5.94 -14.06 -11.24
CA GLY A 13 -5.23 -13.16 -12.15
C GLY A 13 -5.95 -11.82 -12.32
N LEU A 14 -7.28 -11.86 -12.47
CA LEU A 14 -8.10 -10.66 -12.58
C LEU A 14 -8.06 -9.80 -11.30
N GLU A 15 -8.11 -10.44 -10.12
CA GLU A 15 -7.98 -9.74 -8.83
C GLU A 15 -6.62 -9.05 -8.69
N GLN A 16 -5.54 -9.69 -9.11
CA GLN A 16 -4.21 -9.09 -9.08
C GLN A 16 -4.08 -7.89 -10.03
N MET A 17 -4.64 -8.01 -11.24
CA MET A 17 -4.66 -6.90 -12.19
C MET A 17 -5.49 -5.71 -11.67
N LYS A 18 -6.60 -5.97 -10.95
CA LYS A 18 -7.46 -4.93 -10.36
C LYS A 18 -6.89 -4.26 -9.10
N ARG A 19 -5.79 -4.76 -8.53
CA ARG A 19 -5.14 -4.13 -7.38
C ARG A 19 -4.52 -2.78 -7.71
N VAL A 20 -4.08 -2.63 -8.94
CA VAL A 20 -3.47 -1.38 -9.42
C VAL A 20 -4.58 -0.38 -9.70
N SER A 21 -4.55 0.77 -9.01
CA SER A 21 -5.62 1.77 -9.08
C SER A 21 -5.70 2.46 -10.43
N SER A 22 -4.58 2.50 -11.16
CA SER A 22 -4.49 3.11 -12.50
C SER A 22 -5.00 2.23 -13.63
N GLN A 23 -5.56 1.05 -13.33
CA GLN A 23 -6.15 0.21 -14.38
C GLN A 23 -7.50 -0.39 -13.99
N SER A 24 -8.41 -0.41 -14.96
CA SER A 24 -9.69 -1.12 -14.88
C SER A 24 -9.65 -2.30 -15.83
N VAL A 25 -9.90 -3.49 -15.31
CA VAL A 25 -9.83 -4.73 -16.08
C VAL A 25 -11.19 -5.42 -16.07
N THR A 26 -11.72 -5.71 -17.26
CA THR A 26 -12.90 -6.54 -17.46
C THR A 26 -12.53 -7.80 -18.23
N MET A 27 -13.10 -8.90 -17.83
CA MET A 27 -12.89 -10.19 -18.46
C MET A 27 -14.22 -10.73 -18.98
N LYS A 28 -14.23 -11.20 -20.23
CA LYS A 28 -15.36 -11.88 -20.85
C LYS A 28 -14.92 -13.24 -21.35
N LEU A 29 -15.77 -14.23 -21.14
CA LEU A 29 -15.60 -15.57 -21.69
C LEU A 29 -16.42 -15.65 -22.99
N LEU A 30 -15.77 -15.99 -24.09
CA LEU A 30 -16.36 -16.11 -25.40
C LEU A 30 -16.24 -17.56 -25.90
N PRO A 31 -17.11 -18.02 -26.79
CA PRO A 31 -16.91 -19.28 -27.50
C PRO A 31 -15.60 -19.28 -28.28
N GLY A 32 -14.84 -20.34 -28.19
CA GLY A 32 -13.60 -20.50 -28.96
C GLY A 32 -13.87 -20.87 -30.44
N LYS A 33 -12.82 -20.90 -31.25
CA LYS A 33 -12.92 -21.23 -32.69
C LYS A 33 -13.22 -22.70 -32.96
N ALA A 34 -12.86 -23.58 -32.03
CA ALA A 34 -13.14 -25.02 -32.15
C ALA A 34 -14.25 -25.44 -31.19
N ILE A 35 -14.99 -26.49 -31.54
CA ILE A 35 -16.05 -27.04 -30.69
C ILE A 35 -15.46 -27.49 -29.36
N GLY A 36 -16.09 -27.04 -28.23
CA GLY A 36 -15.64 -27.36 -26.87
C GLY A 36 -14.51 -26.48 -26.35
N THR A 37 -14.10 -25.43 -27.09
CA THR A 37 -13.10 -24.46 -26.63
C THR A 37 -13.72 -23.14 -26.23
N SER A 38 -13.02 -22.41 -25.33
CA SER A 38 -13.41 -21.07 -24.88
C SER A 38 -12.26 -20.09 -25.13
N ALA A 39 -12.59 -18.85 -25.44
CA ALA A 39 -11.65 -17.76 -25.55
C ALA A 39 -11.88 -16.76 -24.42
N ILE A 40 -10.81 -16.15 -23.91
CA ILE A 40 -10.86 -15.12 -22.88
C ILE A 40 -10.55 -13.79 -23.54
N GLU A 41 -11.47 -12.85 -23.45
CA GLU A 41 -11.26 -11.46 -23.84
C GLU A 41 -10.98 -10.63 -22.58
N LEU A 42 -9.81 -9.99 -22.54
CA LEU A 42 -9.43 -9.05 -21.49
C LEU A 42 -9.49 -7.63 -22.07
N SER A 43 -10.34 -6.80 -21.49
CA SER A 43 -10.39 -5.36 -21.79
C SER A 43 -9.72 -4.60 -20.65
N ILE A 44 -8.60 -3.97 -20.95
CA ILE A 44 -7.80 -3.22 -19.98
C ILE A 44 -7.87 -1.74 -20.35
N LYS A 45 -8.44 -0.93 -19.45
CA LYS A 45 -8.40 0.54 -19.55
C LYS A 45 -7.35 1.04 -18.57
N GLN A 46 -6.35 1.72 -19.07
CA GLN A 46 -5.29 2.33 -18.27
C GLN A 46 -5.57 3.82 -18.05
N GLU A 47 -5.33 4.28 -16.84
CA GLU A 47 -5.32 5.67 -16.43
C GLU A 47 -3.91 6.12 -16.09
N LYS A 48 -3.74 7.33 -15.58
CA LYS A 48 -2.41 7.83 -15.20
C LYS A 48 -1.83 6.96 -14.08
N PRO A 49 -0.59 6.49 -14.19
CA PRO A 49 0.02 5.60 -13.20
C PRO A 49 0.49 6.33 -11.93
N VAL A 50 0.32 7.63 -11.85
CA VAL A 50 0.75 8.46 -10.72
C VAL A 50 -0.47 9.11 -10.09
N HIS A 51 -0.65 8.88 -8.80
CA HIS A 51 -1.69 9.47 -7.98
C HIS A 51 -1.05 10.22 -6.81
N GLY A 52 -1.63 11.32 -6.41
CA GLY A 52 -1.13 12.08 -5.28
C GLY A 52 -2.26 12.78 -4.53
N SER A 53 -2.06 12.95 -3.24
CA SER A 53 -2.95 13.72 -2.37
C SER A 53 -2.15 14.55 -1.38
N ILE A 54 -2.69 15.70 -1.04
CA ILE A 54 -2.19 16.57 0.02
C ILE A 54 -3.35 16.80 0.97
N SER A 55 -3.12 16.66 2.27
CA SER A 55 -4.09 17.04 3.29
C SER A 55 -3.45 17.93 4.33
N ILE A 56 -4.26 18.84 4.87
CA ILE A 56 -3.92 19.70 6.00
C ILE A 56 -5.12 19.66 6.93
N ASP A 57 -4.87 19.40 8.19
CA ASP A 57 -5.90 19.35 9.22
C ASP A 57 -5.38 19.89 10.55
N ASN A 58 -6.24 20.00 11.53
CA ASN A 58 -5.96 20.47 12.88
C ASN A 58 -6.15 19.35 13.94
N SER A 59 -5.94 18.11 13.56
CA SER A 59 -6.11 16.93 14.43
C SER A 59 -4.94 16.68 15.39
N GLY A 60 -3.87 17.48 15.29
CA GLY A 60 -2.70 17.36 16.13
C GLY A 60 -2.93 17.82 17.57
N LEU A 61 -1.99 17.47 18.45
CA LEU A 61 -2.00 17.90 19.86
C LEU A 61 -1.26 19.21 20.03
N GLU A 62 -1.66 20.01 21.01
CA GLU A 62 -0.99 21.27 21.35
C GLU A 62 0.50 21.06 21.71
N SER A 63 0.81 19.94 22.37
CA SER A 63 2.17 19.57 22.78
C SER A 63 3.07 19.12 21.61
N THR A 64 2.51 18.70 20.48
CA THR A 64 3.26 18.22 19.30
C THR A 64 2.97 19.01 18.03
N GLY A 65 2.07 19.98 18.07
CA GLY A 65 1.63 20.80 16.94
C GLY A 65 0.24 20.47 16.48
N ILE A 66 -0.65 21.50 16.50
CA ILE A 66 -2.09 21.36 16.21
C ILE A 66 -2.33 21.08 14.72
N TYR A 67 -1.63 21.82 13.85
CA TYR A 67 -1.80 21.69 12.41
C TYR A 67 -0.89 20.61 11.86
N GLN A 68 -1.49 19.62 11.21
CA GLN A 68 -0.79 18.51 10.59
C GLN A 68 -0.92 18.60 9.07
N GLY A 69 0.16 18.32 8.37
CA GLY A 69 0.17 18.19 6.93
C GLY A 69 0.56 16.79 6.50
N SER A 70 -0.06 16.29 5.45
CA SER A 70 0.38 15.06 4.82
C SER A 70 0.42 15.17 3.30
N PHE A 71 1.40 14.49 2.72
CA PHE A 71 1.55 14.29 1.29
C PHE A 71 1.70 12.81 1.02
N THR A 72 0.85 12.26 0.16
CA THR A 72 0.94 10.87 -0.27
C THR A 72 1.00 10.83 -1.79
N THR A 73 1.91 10.04 -2.33
CA THR A 73 1.97 9.76 -3.75
C THR A 73 2.15 8.27 -3.99
N SER A 74 1.46 7.76 -5.01
CA SER A 74 1.53 6.36 -5.44
C SER A 74 1.93 6.30 -6.91
N PHE A 75 2.79 5.37 -7.22
CA PHE A 75 3.25 5.04 -8.56
C PHE A 75 2.86 3.61 -8.86
N ASP A 76 1.95 3.45 -9.80
CA ASP A 76 1.49 2.15 -10.25
C ASP A 76 2.35 1.64 -11.38
N GLN A 77 2.56 0.31 -11.45
CA GLN A 77 3.26 -0.37 -12.53
C GLN A 77 4.70 0.11 -12.74
N VAL A 78 5.46 0.32 -11.66
CA VAL A 78 6.86 0.77 -11.71
C VAL A 78 7.71 -0.16 -12.58
N PHE A 79 7.55 -1.49 -12.42
CA PHE A 79 8.20 -2.52 -13.22
C PHE A 79 7.25 -3.26 -14.17
N ARG A 80 6.04 -2.74 -14.40
CA ARG A 80 5.01 -3.35 -15.26
C ARG A 80 4.54 -4.74 -14.80
N ALA A 81 4.66 -5.01 -13.51
CA ALA A 81 4.30 -6.28 -12.86
C ALA A 81 3.02 -6.17 -12.01
N ASN A 82 2.14 -5.20 -12.29
CA ASN A 82 1.00 -4.80 -11.45
C ASN A 82 1.45 -4.41 -10.03
N ASP A 83 2.65 -3.91 -9.91
CA ASP A 83 3.28 -3.45 -8.69
C ASP A 83 2.87 -2.00 -8.38
N THR A 84 2.91 -1.66 -7.10
CA THR A 84 2.59 -0.31 -6.62
C THR A 84 3.63 0.13 -5.61
N PHE A 85 4.20 1.31 -5.82
CA PHE A 85 5.03 2.01 -4.85
C PHE A 85 4.26 3.19 -4.28
N THR A 86 4.20 3.30 -2.96
CA THR A 86 3.55 4.42 -2.27
C THR A 86 4.54 5.08 -1.33
N MET A 87 4.59 6.42 -1.37
CA MET A 87 5.34 7.25 -0.45
C MET A 87 4.39 8.18 0.27
N SER A 88 4.47 8.20 1.60
CA SER A 88 3.71 9.12 2.44
C SER A 88 4.65 9.91 3.35
N LEU A 89 4.49 11.21 3.37
CA LEU A 89 5.19 12.14 4.24
C LEU A 89 4.14 12.86 5.09
N SER A 90 4.32 12.90 6.39
CA SER A 90 3.43 13.64 7.27
C SER A 90 4.22 14.36 8.35
N GLY A 91 3.66 15.43 8.86
CA GLY A 91 4.29 16.17 9.94
C GLY A 91 3.56 17.42 10.36
N ASP A 92 4.01 17.96 11.44
CA ASP A 92 3.55 19.22 11.99
C ASP A 92 3.95 20.40 11.11
N LEU A 93 3.02 21.33 10.92
CA LEU A 93 3.18 22.56 10.12
C LEU A 93 3.51 23.80 10.98
N SER A 94 3.57 23.68 12.30
CA SER A 94 3.77 24.80 13.21
C SER A 94 5.16 25.42 13.17
N GLY A 95 6.11 24.81 12.47
CA GLY A 95 7.47 25.35 12.30
C GLY A 95 8.37 25.28 13.54
N SER A 96 7.89 24.75 14.66
CA SER A 96 8.62 24.67 15.94
C SER A 96 9.44 23.39 16.10
N GLY A 97 9.89 22.81 15.01
CA GLY A 97 10.41 21.44 14.87
C GLY A 97 11.62 21.04 15.76
N SER A 98 12.19 21.94 16.56
CA SER A 98 13.20 21.59 17.54
C SER A 98 12.64 21.45 18.96
N ILE A 99 11.47 22.02 19.24
CA ILE A 99 10.87 22.04 20.58
C ILE A 99 9.63 21.14 20.62
N LYS A 100 8.79 21.20 19.61
CA LYS A 100 7.61 20.35 19.42
C LYS A 100 7.41 20.05 17.95
N GLY A 101 6.82 18.91 17.66
CA GLY A 101 6.50 18.51 16.30
C GLY A 101 6.52 17.00 16.08
N THR A 102 5.88 16.57 15.03
CA THR A 102 5.89 15.19 14.55
C THR A 102 6.34 15.15 13.11
N ARG A 103 7.06 14.12 12.72
CA ARG A 103 7.36 13.83 11.31
C ARG A 103 7.35 12.33 11.09
N ALA A 104 6.68 11.89 10.04
CA ALA A 104 6.72 10.51 9.62
C ALA A 104 6.96 10.41 8.10
N THR A 105 7.68 9.37 7.73
CA THR A 105 7.93 8.98 6.35
C THR A 105 7.62 7.50 6.23
N ASN A 106 6.73 7.14 5.31
CA ASN A 106 6.40 5.76 5.01
C ASN A 106 6.64 5.50 3.53
N LEU A 107 7.27 4.37 3.25
CA LEU A 107 7.50 3.86 1.90
C LEU A 107 6.97 2.43 1.87
N ASP A 108 6.08 2.16 0.95
CA ASP A 108 5.47 0.85 0.77
C ASP A 108 5.64 0.40 -0.67
N TYR A 109 6.06 -0.85 -0.87
CA TYR A 109 6.17 -1.45 -2.18
C TYR A 109 5.52 -2.82 -2.20
N ILE A 110 4.58 -3.02 -3.13
CA ILE A 110 3.78 -4.24 -3.25
C ILE A 110 3.98 -4.82 -4.65
N ILE A 111 4.35 -6.10 -4.70
CA ILE A 111 4.57 -6.84 -5.94
C ILE A 111 3.68 -8.10 -5.91
N PRO A 112 2.61 -8.17 -6.70
CA PRO A 112 1.86 -9.40 -6.89
C PRO A 112 2.53 -10.28 -7.95
N HIS A 113 2.60 -11.59 -7.69
CA HIS A 113 3.10 -12.57 -8.63
C HIS A 113 2.33 -13.90 -8.53
N GLY A 114 1.46 -14.19 -9.49
CA GLY A 114 0.64 -15.41 -9.50
C GLY A 114 -0.26 -15.52 -8.27
N LYS A 115 0.01 -16.45 -7.38
CA LYS A 115 -0.72 -16.62 -6.10
C LYS A 115 -0.04 -15.91 -4.94
N ASP A 116 1.12 -15.33 -5.18
CA ASP A 116 1.96 -14.68 -4.19
C ASP A 116 1.81 -13.16 -4.22
N THR A 117 2.01 -12.53 -3.09
CA THR A 117 2.15 -11.09 -2.96
C THR A 117 3.28 -10.79 -1.99
N PHE A 118 4.27 -10.06 -2.46
CA PHE A 118 5.36 -9.56 -1.64
C PHE A 118 5.10 -8.10 -1.30
N SER A 119 5.30 -7.74 -0.04
CA SER A 119 5.15 -6.37 0.42
C SER A 119 6.36 -5.98 1.26
N PHE A 120 6.93 -4.82 0.95
CA PHE A 120 8.04 -4.24 1.68
C PHE A 120 7.61 -2.88 2.18
N SER A 121 7.79 -2.63 3.47
CA SER A 121 7.43 -1.37 4.10
C SER A 121 8.62 -0.84 4.90
N PHE A 122 8.86 0.45 4.75
CA PHE A 122 9.79 1.22 5.55
C PHE A 122 9.03 2.37 6.19
N SER A 123 9.13 2.50 7.51
CA SER A 123 8.52 3.58 8.27
C SER A 123 9.57 4.22 9.17
N LYS A 124 9.64 5.54 9.15
CA LYS A 124 10.47 6.32 10.04
C LYS A 124 9.66 7.45 10.63
N SER A 125 9.59 7.49 11.93
CA SER A 125 8.89 8.55 12.66
C SER A 125 9.81 9.23 13.69
N ARG A 126 9.52 10.50 13.92
CA ARG A 126 10.15 11.31 14.97
C ARG A 126 9.08 12.17 15.61
N TYR A 127 9.17 12.34 16.90
CA TYR A 127 8.35 13.30 17.62
C TYR A 127 9.16 14.06 18.66
N HIS A 128 8.75 15.30 18.88
CA HIS A 128 9.21 16.18 19.95
C HIS A 128 7.96 16.70 20.64
N GLN A 129 7.83 16.42 21.90
CA GLN A 129 6.69 16.81 22.73
C GLN A 129 7.19 17.71 23.85
N MET A 130 6.61 18.91 23.93
CA MET A 130 6.86 19.80 25.04
C MET A 130 5.95 19.40 26.22
N ILE A 131 6.55 19.14 27.36
CA ILE A 131 5.83 18.87 28.60
C ILE A 131 6.02 20.08 29.50
N GLN A 132 4.93 20.81 29.70
CA GLN A 132 4.91 21.93 30.64
C GLN A 132 4.86 21.41 32.06
N SER A 133 5.84 21.80 32.87
CA SER A 133 5.94 21.40 34.27
C SER A 133 6.50 22.58 35.09
N ASN A 134 5.99 22.75 36.27
CA ASN A 134 6.50 23.81 37.19
C ASN A 134 7.55 23.19 38.10
N PRO A 135 8.81 23.74 38.18
CA PRO A 135 9.24 25.06 37.67
C PRO A 135 9.86 25.04 36.26
N TYR A 136 10.06 23.90 35.60
CA TYR A 136 10.78 23.85 34.33
C TYR A 136 10.02 23.06 33.30
N ASP A 137 9.97 23.58 32.06
CA ASP A 137 9.50 22.85 30.90
C ASP A 137 10.59 21.93 30.36
N PHE A 138 10.23 20.73 29.89
CA PHE A 138 11.19 19.83 29.26
C PHE A 138 10.61 19.24 27.97
N THR A 139 11.52 18.96 27.03
CA THR A 139 11.16 18.35 25.76
C THR A 139 11.42 16.85 25.81
N TYR A 140 10.37 16.07 25.56
CA TYR A 140 10.48 14.63 25.37
C TYR A 140 10.48 14.33 23.87
N SER A 141 11.47 13.57 23.41
CA SER A 141 11.60 13.24 22.00
C SER A 141 11.86 11.76 21.79
N GLY A 142 11.38 11.26 20.67
CA GLY A 142 11.63 9.89 20.26
C GLY A 142 11.72 9.76 18.75
N LYS A 143 12.34 8.69 18.34
CA LYS A 143 12.41 8.26 16.94
C LYS A 143 12.19 6.76 16.88
N SER A 144 11.50 6.30 15.85
CA SER A 144 11.35 4.89 15.53
C SER A 144 11.61 4.68 14.06
N THR A 145 12.27 3.59 13.74
CA THR A 145 12.48 3.14 12.37
C THR A 145 12.04 1.69 12.29
N THR A 146 11.10 1.39 11.42
CA THR A 146 10.56 0.03 11.24
C THR A 146 10.75 -0.40 9.81
N ILE A 147 11.31 -1.58 9.62
CA ILE A 147 11.39 -2.26 8.32
C ILE A 147 10.56 -3.53 8.40
N LYS A 148 9.72 -3.73 7.41
CA LYS A 148 8.81 -4.87 7.36
C LYS A 148 8.84 -5.53 5.99
N ALA A 149 8.98 -6.85 5.96
CA ALA A 149 8.78 -7.66 4.77
C ALA A 149 7.64 -8.64 5.04
N LYS A 150 6.73 -8.77 4.09
CA LYS A 150 5.58 -9.67 4.17
C LYS A 150 5.45 -10.47 2.89
N TRP A 151 5.22 -11.76 3.02
CA TRP A 151 4.82 -12.66 1.95
C TRP A 151 3.43 -13.22 2.25
N ASN A 152 2.52 -13.03 1.30
CA ASN A 152 1.19 -13.61 1.32
C ASN A 152 1.06 -14.62 0.19
N HIS A 153 0.64 -15.83 0.49
CA HIS A 153 0.37 -16.88 -0.49
C HIS A 153 -1.08 -17.35 -0.43
N VAL A 154 -1.76 -17.31 -1.58
CA VAL A 154 -3.12 -17.84 -1.71
C VAL A 154 -3.04 -19.33 -2.00
N TRP A 155 -3.24 -20.14 -0.99
CA TRP A 155 -3.22 -21.60 -1.10
C TRP A 155 -4.42 -22.16 -1.88
N SER A 156 -5.62 -21.75 -1.46
CA SER A 156 -6.87 -22.26 -2.02
C SER A 156 -7.90 -21.17 -2.19
N ARG A 157 -8.63 -21.26 -3.28
CA ARG A 157 -9.74 -20.36 -3.58
C ARG A 157 -10.93 -21.18 -4.05
N THR A 158 -12.06 -21.02 -3.36
CA THR A 158 -13.35 -21.62 -3.73
C THR A 158 -14.37 -20.49 -3.97
N GLN A 159 -15.59 -20.80 -4.39
CA GLN A 159 -16.64 -19.78 -4.60
C GLN A 159 -17.03 -19.02 -3.32
N ARG A 160 -16.86 -19.67 -2.16
CA ARG A 160 -17.28 -19.14 -0.86
C ARG A 160 -16.11 -18.77 0.05
N GLU A 161 -14.89 -19.21 -0.28
CA GLU A 161 -13.76 -19.17 0.62
C GLU A 161 -12.45 -18.91 -0.11
N LYS A 162 -11.62 -18.03 0.45
CA LYS A 162 -10.23 -17.81 0.03
C LYS A 162 -9.34 -18.10 1.22
N ARG A 163 -8.45 -19.09 1.09
CA ARG A 163 -7.48 -19.43 2.12
C ARG A 163 -6.10 -18.94 1.69
N ALA A 164 -5.51 -18.12 2.54
CA ALA A 164 -4.16 -17.61 2.34
C ALA A 164 -3.40 -17.69 3.66
N PHE A 165 -2.08 -17.76 3.60
CA PHE A 165 -1.23 -17.58 4.75
C PHE A 165 -0.29 -16.41 4.53
N ASP A 166 0.07 -15.76 5.65
CA ASP A 166 0.97 -14.63 5.69
C ASP A 166 2.21 -14.97 6.52
N ILE A 167 3.37 -14.67 5.98
CA ILE A 167 4.62 -14.67 6.74
C ILE A 167 5.15 -13.25 6.73
N SER A 168 5.42 -12.70 7.91
CA SER A 168 5.97 -11.35 8.02
C SER A 168 7.14 -11.32 9.01
N ARG A 169 8.14 -10.51 8.68
CA ARG A 169 9.22 -10.11 9.58
C ARG A 169 9.22 -8.60 9.74
N SER A 170 9.33 -8.14 10.96
CA SER A 170 9.45 -6.72 11.30
C SER A 170 10.67 -6.52 12.20
N GLU A 171 11.45 -5.51 11.90
CA GLU A 171 12.55 -5.04 12.75
C GLU A 171 12.28 -3.58 13.10
N GLU A 172 12.43 -3.23 14.36
CA GLU A 172 12.24 -1.88 14.89
C GLU A 172 13.49 -1.42 15.64
N HIS A 173 13.91 -0.18 15.37
CA HIS A 173 15.06 0.49 15.99
C HIS A 173 14.71 1.88 16.48
#